data_c3850ca8f6043c5cdea5e3fb6b51c421
#
_entry.id   c3850ca8f6043c5cdea5e3fb6b51c421
#
_cell.length_a   1.000
_cell.length_b   1.000
_cell.length_c   1.000
_cell.angle_alpha   90.00
_cell.angle_beta   90.00
_cell.angle_gamma   90.00
#
_symmetry.space_group_name_H-M   'P 1'
#
loop_
_entity.id
_entity.type
_entity.pdbx_description
1 polymer ?
#
loop_
_entity_poly.entity_id
_entity_poly.type
_entity_poly.pdbx_seq_one_letter_code
_entity_poly.pdbx_strand_id
1 'polypeptide(L)'
;YLGNQFCPHLFPKEEQFFALLEKADKERIEVTVSFSFIREDRLTQTEQLLTRLDQWCEQQETSGAEKKRLEVVVNDWGLAHLVKRTEHLIPCLGTLLNKRKKDPRMSYKMGDKTLLEQNNLNAGFYRTYLEESFGISGYEWESCGYTQEIPQKIQNHLHVPFYQTNTSSYCTLCAVLEHGERGKQRERQECPAPCLEHSFFYPKHLYMKGKYNSLFALDKHLLDEPEQLKRELGIKWNRLVVNLL
;
A
#
# COMPACT_ATOMS: atom_id res chain seq x y z
N TYR A 1 5.09 -5.21 -7.47
CA TYR A 1 4.01 -4.23 -7.35
C TYR A 1 4.09 -3.22 -8.48
N LEU A 2 3.00 -3.04 -9.18
CA LEU A 2 2.87 -2.07 -10.27
C LEU A 2 1.88 -0.98 -9.85
N GLY A 3 2.31 0.29 -9.86
CA GLY A 3 1.56 1.43 -9.36
C GLY A 3 2.19 2.07 -8.12
N ASN A 4 1.39 2.78 -7.32
CA ASN A 4 1.87 3.45 -6.10
C ASN A 4 0.78 3.50 -5.04
N GLN A 5 1.07 3.01 -3.84
CA GLN A 5 0.10 2.93 -2.73
C GLN A 5 -0.18 4.28 -2.06
N PHE A 6 0.66 5.28 -2.26
CA PHE A 6 0.63 6.51 -1.46
C PHE A 6 0.28 7.75 -2.28
N CYS A 7 0.79 7.87 -3.50
CA CYS A 7 0.64 9.06 -4.32
C CYS A 7 -0.01 8.74 -5.67
N PRO A 8 -1.21 9.30 -5.96
CA PRO A 8 -1.90 9.05 -7.23
C PRO A 8 -1.16 9.59 -8.45
N HIS A 9 -0.30 10.61 -8.27
CA HIS A 9 0.49 11.17 -9.36
C HIS A 9 1.68 10.30 -9.81
N LEU A 10 2.03 9.28 -9.03
CA LEU A 10 3.11 8.35 -9.37
C LEU A 10 2.58 7.05 -9.98
N PHE A 11 1.29 6.95 -10.20
CA PHE A 11 0.75 5.85 -10.99
C PHE A 11 1.23 6.00 -12.44
N PRO A 12 1.74 4.93 -13.09
CA PRO A 12 2.21 5.01 -14.47
C PRO A 12 1.12 5.50 -15.43
N LYS A 13 1.53 6.14 -16.52
CA LYS A 13 0.60 6.40 -17.63
C LYS A 13 0.07 5.08 -18.18
N GLU A 14 -1.16 5.07 -18.61
CA GLU A 14 -1.89 3.85 -18.97
C GLU A 14 -1.17 2.97 -19.99
N GLU A 15 -0.65 3.56 -21.07
CA GLU A 15 0.13 2.83 -22.08
C GLU A 15 1.37 2.15 -21.48
N GLN A 16 2.09 2.88 -20.64
CA GLN A 16 3.28 2.38 -19.96
C GLN A 16 2.91 1.30 -18.94
N PHE A 17 1.79 1.47 -18.25
CA PHE A 17 1.28 0.50 -17.29
C PHE A 17 1.00 -0.85 -17.97
N PHE A 18 0.24 -0.87 -19.07
CA PHE A 18 -0.06 -2.11 -19.77
C PHE A 18 1.17 -2.74 -20.43
N ALA A 19 2.09 -1.92 -20.98
CA ALA A 19 3.35 -2.45 -21.51
C ALA A 19 4.20 -3.17 -20.43
N LEU A 20 4.23 -2.64 -19.20
CA LEU A 20 4.89 -3.28 -18.07
C LEU A 20 4.17 -4.55 -17.62
N LEU A 21 2.85 -4.54 -17.60
CA LEU A 21 2.01 -5.69 -17.25
C LEU A 21 2.21 -6.84 -18.24
N GLU A 22 2.17 -6.56 -19.54
CA GLU A 22 2.44 -7.53 -20.60
C GLU A 22 3.87 -8.09 -20.55
N LYS A 23 4.85 -7.22 -20.25
CA LYS A 23 6.24 -7.66 -20.08
C LYS A 23 6.37 -8.61 -18.91
N ALA A 24 5.78 -8.28 -17.77
CA ALA A 24 5.79 -9.13 -16.58
C ALA A 24 5.13 -10.50 -16.86
N ASP A 25 4.02 -10.50 -17.58
CA ASP A 25 3.33 -11.73 -17.95
C ASP A 25 4.21 -12.63 -18.85
N LYS A 26 4.83 -12.06 -19.89
CA LYS A 26 5.77 -12.78 -20.75
C LYS A 26 6.96 -13.36 -19.99
N GLU A 27 7.45 -12.64 -18.99
CA GLU A 27 8.55 -13.06 -18.13
C GLU A 27 8.08 -13.97 -16.96
N ARG A 28 6.79 -14.27 -16.87
CA ARG A 28 6.15 -15.06 -15.77
C ARG A 28 6.39 -14.47 -14.40
N ILE A 29 6.40 -13.15 -14.29
CA ILE A 29 6.49 -12.41 -13.04
C ILE A 29 5.08 -12.12 -12.54
N GLU A 30 4.76 -12.57 -11.34
CA GLU A 30 3.49 -12.23 -10.70
C GLU A 30 3.42 -10.73 -10.40
N VAL A 31 2.30 -10.11 -10.75
CA VAL A 31 2.07 -8.68 -10.55
C VAL A 31 0.92 -8.47 -9.59
N THR A 32 1.14 -7.60 -8.61
CA THR A 32 0.10 -6.98 -7.78
C THR A 32 -0.03 -5.53 -8.20
N VAL A 33 -1.21 -5.08 -8.57
CA VAL A 33 -1.48 -3.68 -8.89
C VAL A 33 -1.78 -2.92 -7.62
N SER A 34 -1.14 -1.77 -7.41
CA SER A 34 -1.36 -0.98 -6.21
C SER A 34 -1.81 0.43 -6.54
N PHE A 35 -2.97 0.80 -6.00
CA PHE A 35 -3.50 2.14 -6.08
C PHE A 35 -3.34 2.86 -4.74
N SER A 36 -3.17 4.19 -4.80
CA SER A 36 -3.40 5.06 -3.65
C SER A 36 -4.91 5.29 -3.43
N PHE A 37 -5.27 6.19 -2.52
CA PHE A 37 -6.66 6.66 -2.44
C PHE A 37 -7.08 7.35 -3.75
N ILE A 38 -8.34 7.15 -4.16
CA ILE A 38 -8.92 7.78 -5.35
C ILE A 38 -9.40 9.19 -4.98
N ARG A 39 -9.11 10.13 -5.85
CA ARG A 39 -9.66 11.47 -5.82
C ARG A 39 -10.88 11.54 -6.73
N GLU A 40 -11.84 12.41 -6.41
CA GLU A 40 -13.06 12.56 -7.18
C GLU A 40 -12.80 12.90 -8.66
N ASP A 41 -11.81 13.77 -8.92
CA ASP A 41 -11.42 14.15 -10.28
C ASP A 41 -10.75 13.02 -11.09
N ARG A 42 -10.40 11.90 -10.45
CA ARG A 42 -9.79 10.70 -11.04
C ARG A 42 -10.72 9.48 -11.08
N LEU A 43 -11.93 9.59 -10.53
CA LEU A 43 -12.84 8.45 -10.37
C LEU A 43 -13.13 7.78 -11.71
N THR A 44 -13.61 8.53 -12.69
CA THR A 44 -13.96 7.99 -14.03
C THR A 44 -12.76 7.34 -14.72
N GLN A 45 -11.58 7.97 -14.63
CA GLN A 45 -10.37 7.40 -15.22
C GLN A 45 -9.98 6.08 -14.53
N THR A 46 -10.15 6.01 -13.21
CA THR A 46 -9.86 4.80 -12.44
C THR A 46 -10.85 3.67 -12.80
N GLU A 47 -12.14 3.97 -12.92
CA GLU A 47 -13.15 3.00 -13.36
C GLU A 47 -12.82 2.42 -14.76
N GLN A 48 -12.46 3.28 -15.70
CA GLN A 48 -12.05 2.86 -17.04
C GLN A 48 -10.81 1.96 -17.00
N LEU A 49 -9.82 2.32 -16.20
CA LEU A 49 -8.60 1.51 -16.04
C LEU A 49 -8.90 0.14 -15.42
N LEU A 50 -9.74 0.07 -14.39
CA LEU A 50 -10.15 -1.20 -13.79
C LEU A 50 -10.92 -2.09 -14.77
N THR A 51 -11.81 -1.50 -15.58
CA THR A 51 -12.52 -2.22 -16.63
C THR A 51 -11.54 -2.81 -17.66
N ARG A 52 -10.55 -2.04 -18.08
CA ARG A 52 -9.52 -2.52 -19.01
C ARG A 52 -8.62 -3.60 -18.40
N LEU A 53 -8.32 -3.50 -17.11
CA LEU A 53 -7.57 -4.54 -16.39
C LEU A 53 -8.35 -5.85 -16.31
N ASP A 54 -9.64 -5.78 -16.03
CA ASP A 54 -10.53 -6.94 -15.99
C ASP A 54 -10.60 -7.61 -17.37
N GLN A 55 -10.80 -6.83 -18.43
CA GLN A 55 -10.76 -7.29 -19.83
C GLN A 55 -9.40 -7.88 -20.22
N TRP A 56 -8.29 -7.29 -19.74
CA TRP A 56 -6.96 -7.82 -19.98
C TRP A 56 -6.81 -9.21 -19.36
N CYS A 57 -7.28 -9.42 -18.12
CA CYS A 57 -7.29 -10.74 -17.49
C CYS A 57 -8.13 -11.75 -18.31
N GLU A 58 -9.32 -11.36 -18.74
CA GLU A 58 -10.20 -12.19 -19.57
C GLU A 58 -9.51 -12.63 -20.88
N GLN A 59 -8.79 -11.71 -21.54
CA GLN A 59 -8.08 -11.99 -22.80
C GLN A 59 -6.87 -12.94 -22.62
N GLN A 60 -6.30 -13.02 -21.40
CA GLN A 60 -5.23 -13.98 -21.11
C GLN A 60 -5.75 -15.40 -20.85
N GLU A 61 -7.05 -15.59 -20.73
CA GLU A 61 -7.65 -16.91 -20.56
C GLU A 61 -7.58 -17.70 -21.86
N THR A 62 -6.69 -18.67 -21.91
CA THR A 62 -6.67 -19.66 -23.00
C THR A 62 -7.58 -20.83 -22.63
N SER A 63 -8.22 -21.42 -23.64
CA SER A 63 -9.15 -22.55 -23.46
C SER A 63 -8.47 -23.69 -22.64
N GLY A 64 -8.96 -23.94 -21.42
CA GLY A 64 -8.47 -24.99 -20.53
C GLY A 64 -7.42 -24.56 -19.49
N ALA A 65 -7.01 -23.29 -19.46
CA ALA A 65 -6.16 -22.74 -18.39
C ALA A 65 -7.00 -22.25 -17.19
N GLU A 66 -6.35 -22.17 -16.02
CA GLU A 66 -6.95 -21.48 -14.86
C GLU A 66 -7.24 -20.01 -15.21
N LYS A 67 -8.37 -19.49 -14.69
CA LYS A 67 -8.73 -18.09 -14.87
C LYS A 67 -7.62 -17.17 -14.39
N LYS A 68 -7.13 -16.30 -15.25
CA LYS A 68 -6.16 -15.27 -14.89
C LYS A 68 -6.83 -14.29 -13.92
N ARG A 69 -6.26 -14.15 -12.74
CA ARG A 69 -6.72 -13.17 -11.75
C ARG A 69 -5.58 -12.25 -11.38
N LEU A 70 -5.92 -11.00 -11.10
CA LEU A 70 -4.95 -9.96 -10.76
C LEU A 70 -5.28 -9.35 -9.39
N GLU A 71 -4.36 -9.43 -8.46
CA GLU A 71 -4.50 -8.82 -7.15
C GLU A 71 -4.39 -7.29 -7.25
N VAL A 72 -5.33 -6.59 -6.62
CA VAL A 72 -5.38 -5.12 -6.57
C VAL A 72 -5.39 -4.65 -5.13
N VAL A 73 -4.33 -3.94 -4.73
CA VAL A 73 -4.24 -3.30 -3.41
C VAL A 73 -5.12 -2.07 -3.39
N VAL A 74 -6.11 -2.08 -2.50
CA VAL A 74 -7.10 -1.01 -2.32
C VAL A 74 -6.80 -0.21 -1.05
N ASN A 75 -6.68 1.11 -1.20
CA ASN A 75 -6.32 2.03 -0.12
C ASN A 75 -7.43 3.03 0.24
N ASP A 76 -8.60 2.89 -0.37
CA ASP A 76 -9.85 3.55 0.01
C ASP A 76 -11.07 2.68 -0.31
N TRP A 77 -12.22 3.03 0.28
CA TRP A 77 -13.45 2.25 0.16
C TRP A 77 -14.12 2.39 -1.20
N GLY A 78 -13.96 3.53 -1.89
CA GLY A 78 -14.46 3.72 -3.25
C GLY A 78 -13.80 2.74 -4.21
N LEU A 79 -12.45 2.64 -4.15
CA LEU A 79 -11.70 1.67 -4.92
C LEU A 79 -12.11 0.23 -4.61
N ALA A 80 -12.28 -0.10 -3.33
CA ALA A 80 -12.71 -1.44 -2.92
C ALA A 80 -14.07 -1.81 -3.55
N HIS A 81 -15.02 -0.88 -3.58
CA HIS A 81 -16.30 -1.08 -4.26
C HIS A 81 -16.16 -1.26 -5.77
N LEU A 82 -15.28 -0.50 -6.42
CA LEU A 82 -15.06 -0.63 -7.85
C LEU A 82 -14.45 -1.99 -8.19
N VAL A 83 -13.40 -2.40 -7.47
CA VAL A 83 -12.75 -3.69 -7.68
C VAL A 83 -13.71 -4.86 -7.44
N LYS A 84 -14.57 -4.78 -6.41
CA LYS A 84 -15.58 -5.83 -6.16
C LYS A 84 -16.53 -6.07 -7.34
N ARG A 85 -16.72 -5.10 -8.22
CA ARG A 85 -17.64 -5.21 -9.39
C ARG A 85 -17.00 -5.92 -10.57
N THR A 86 -15.71 -6.18 -10.56
CA THR A 86 -14.98 -6.88 -11.60
C THR A 86 -14.97 -8.38 -11.35
N GLU A 87 -14.74 -9.18 -12.38
CA GLU A 87 -14.75 -10.64 -12.28
C GLU A 87 -13.34 -11.21 -11.96
N HIS A 88 -12.30 -10.57 -12.51
CA HIS A 88 -10.94 -11.10 -12.49
C HIS A 88 -10.00 -10.35 -11.53
N LEU A 89 -10.45 -9.22 -10.97
CA LEU A 89 -9.64 -8.46 -10.03
C LEU A 89 -9.95 -8.87 -8.59
N ILE A 90 -8.90 -9.12 -7.81
CA ILE A 90 -9.00 -9.60 -6.43
C ILE A 90 -8.58 -8.48 -5.48
N PRO A 91 -9.47 -7.92 -4.65
CA PRO A 91 -9.12 -6.84 -3.76
C PRO A 91 -8.29 -7.32 -2.56
N CYS A 92 -7.15 -6.67 -2.33
CA CYS A 92 -6.30 -6.81 -1.15
C CYS A 92 -6.32 -5.50 -0.35
N LEU A 93 -6.56 -5.57 0.96
CA LEU A 93 -6.64 -4.39 1.82
C LEU A 93 -5.25 -3.75 1.98
N GLY A 94 -5.10 -2.53 1.52
CA GLY A 94 -3.83 -1.80 1.57
C GLY A 94 -3.47 -1.26 2.95
N THR A 95 -2.22 -0.85 3.10
CA THR A 95 -1.65 -0.37 4.37
C THR A 95 -2.32 0.90 4.90
N LEU A 96 -2.98 1.70 4.03
CA LEU A 96 -3.72 2.89 4.44
C LEU A 96 -5.06 2.56 5.11
N LEU A 97 -5.63 1.40 4.83
CA LEU A 97 -6.87 0.91 5.46
C LEU A 97 -6.61 -0.05 6.62
N ASN A 98 -5.44 -0.67 6.69
CA ASN A 98 -5.00 -1.45 7.85
C ASN A 98 -4.58 -0.51 8.98
N LYS A 99 -5.55 -0.10 9.81
CA LYS A 99 -5.38 0.94 10.84
C LYS A 99 -4.80 0.37 12.12
N ARG A 100 -3.66 0.91 12.50
CA ARG A 100 -2.95 0.62 13.76
C ARG A 100 -2.14 1.84 14.21
N LYS A 101 -1.64 1.83 15.42
CA LYS A 101 -0.69 2.86 15.85
C LYS A 101 0.65 2.67 15.13
N LYS A 102 1.04 3.66 14.36
CA LYS A 102 2.30 3.71 13.60
C LYS A 102 3.02 5.02 13.92
N ASP A 103 3.62 5.09 15.11
CA ASP A 103 4.32 6.28 15.61
C ASP A 103 5.73 5.87 16.05
N PRO A 104 6.80 6.38 15.44
CA PRO A 104 8.18 6.02 15.80
C PRO A 104 8.54 6.39 17.25
N ARG A 105 7.72 7.21 17.91
CA ARG A 105 7.89 7.57 19.31
C ARG A 105 7.23 6.58 20.28
N MET A 106 6.68 5.49 19.79
CA MET A 106 6.00 4.49 20.64
C MET A 106 6.91 3.93 21.72
N SER A 107 8.22 3.78 21.45
CA SER A 107 9.20 3.34 22.41
C SER A 107 9.36 4.27 23.62
N TYR A 108 8.97 5.54 23.47
CA TYR A 108 9.03 6.55 24.54
C TYR A 108 7.69 6.75 25.25
N LYS A 109 6.60 6.20 24.72
CA LYS A 109 5.27 6.34 25.30
C LYS A 109 5.09 5.37 26.45
N MET A 110 4.58 5.90 27.55
CA MET A 110 4.09 5.09 28.67
C MET A 110 2.62 4.71 28.40
N GLY A 111 2.25 3.51 28.77
CA GLY A 111 0.89 3.01 28.63
C GLY A 111 0.84 1.50 28.43
N ASP A 112 -0.35 0.98 28.29
CA ASP A 112 -0.55 -0.44 28.03
C ASP A 112 -0.15 -0.78 26.59
N LYS A 113 0.97 -1.47 26.45
CA LYS A 113 1.50 -1.88 25.15
C LYS A 113 0.54 -2.79 24.39
N THR A 114 -0.22 -3.62 25.09
CA THR A 114 -1.16 -4.54 24.46
C THR A 114 -2.26 -3.79 23.69
N LEU A 115 -2.71 -2.66 24.21
CA LEU A 115 -3.66 -1.78 23.51
C LEU A 115 -3.03 -1.08 22.31
N LEU A 116 -1.74 -0.75 22.40
CA LEU A 116 -1.02 -0.07 21.32
C LEU A 116 -0.68 -1.01 20.15
N GLU A 117 -0.54 -2.30 20.42
CA GLU A 117 -0.25 -3.35 19.44
C GLU A 117 -1.48 -3.78 18.63
N GLN A 118 -2.68 -3.44 19.11
CA GLN A 118 -3.92 -3.79 18.42
C GLN A 118 -4.11 -2.98 17.12
N ASN A 119 -4.77 -3.63 16.18
CA ASN A 119 -5.19 -3.01 14.92
C ASN A 119 -6.66 -3.37 14.61
N ASN A 120 -7.25 -2.73 13.62
CA ASN A 120 -8.63 -2.98 13.25
C ASN A 120 -8.88 -4.43 12.77
N LEU A 121 -7.88 -5.11 12.23
CA LEU A 121 -8.00 -6.49 11.75
C LEU A 121 -7.98 -7.54 12.88
N ASN A 122 -7.71 -7.15 14.13
CA ASN A 122 -7.88 -8.06 15.27
C ASN A 122 -9.37 -8.34 15.58
N ALA A 123 -10.27 -7.45 15.18
CA ALA A 123 -11.70 -7.62 15.36
C ALA A 123 -12.30 -8.58 14.32
N GLY A 124 -12.78 -9.73 14.76
CA GLY A 124 -13.35 -10.77 13.88
C GLY A 124 -14.51 -10.26 13.03
N PHE A 125 -15.46 -9.54 13.64
CA PHE A 125 -16.60 -8.96 12.90
C PHE A 125 -16.18 -8.03 11.78
N TYR A 126 -15.09 -7.31 11.96
CA TYR A 126 -14.57 -6.38 10.94
C TYR A 126 -13.97 -7.15 9.75
N ARG A 127 -13.25 -8.24 9.99
CA ARG A 127 -12.76 -9.11 8.92
C ARG A 127 -13.90 -9.71 8.10
N THR A 128 -14.95 -10.23 8.77
CA THR A 128 -16.16 -10.71 8.11
C THR A 128 -16.83 -9.63 7.27
N TYR A 129 -16.95 -8.42 7.82
CA TYR A 129 -17.48 -7.27 7.08
C TYR A 129 -16.66 -6.94 5.82
N LEU A 130 -15.33 -6.99 5.91
CA LEU A 130 -14.44 -6.73 4.77
C LEU A 130 -14.61 -7.78 3.67
N GLU A 131 -14.71 -9.05 4.04
CA GLU A 131 -14.92 -10.15 3.10
C GLU A 131 -16.30 -10.04 2.44
N GLU A 132 -17.37 -9.92 3.21
CA GLU A 132 -18.75 -9.89 2.70
C GLU A 132 -19.06 -8.62 1.90
N SER A 133 -18.64 -7.44 2.40
CA SER A 133 -18.97 -6.16 1.80
C SER A 133 -18.08 -5.81 0.61
N PHE A 134 -16.80 -6.21 0.62
CA PHE A 134 -15.81 -5.79 -0.38
C PHE A 134 -15.09 -6.95 -1.07
N GLY A 135 -15.28 -8.19 -0.64
CA GLY A 135 -14.57 -9.34 -1.19
C GLY A 135 -13.08 -9.36 -0.87
N ILE A 136 -12.64 -8.68 0.19
CA ILE A 136 -11.22 -8.61 0.58
C ILE A 136 -10.70 -10.02 0.87
N SER A 137 -9.67 -10.43 0.14
CA SER A 137 -9.06 -11.76 0.21
C SER A 137 -7.61 -11.75 0.71
N GLY A 138 -7.03 -10.57 0.94
CA GLY A 138 -5.68 -10.39 1.43
C GLY A 138 -5.50 -9.09 2.22
N TYR A 139 -4.43 -9.03 3.00
CA TYR A 139 -4.08 -7.88 3.82
C TYR A 139 -2.61 -7.50 3.62
N GLU A 140 -2.37 -6.21 3.39
CA GLU A 140 -1.04 -5.61 3.42
C GLU A 140 -0.71 -5.18 4.85
N TRP A 141 0.40 -5.65 5.36
CA TRP A 141 0.94 -5.33 6.69
C TRP A 141 2.23 -4.55 6.56
N GLU A 142 2.58 -3.83 7.61
CA GLU A 142 3.87 -3.15 7.69
C GLU A 142 4.58 -3.55 8.99
N SER A 143 5.85 -3.84 8.91
CA SER A 143 6.69 -3.96 10.10
C SER A 143 6.80 -2.60 10.80
N CYS A 144 6.54 -2.52 12.08
CA CYS A 144 6.59 -1.26 12.83
C CYS A 144 6.99 -1.42 14.31
N GLY A 145 7.94 -2.30 14.57
CA GLY A 145 8.64 -2.38 15.87
C GLY A 145 7.91 -3.13 16.97
N TYR A 146 6.79 -3.81 16.68
CA TYR A 146 6.11 -4.69 17.63
C TYR A 146 5.34 -5.81 16.93
N THR A 147 5.14 -6.89 17.67
CA THR A 147 4.46 -8.10 17.18
C THR A 147 3.02 -7.82 16.79
N GLN A 148 2.57 -8.48 15.75
CA GLN A 148 1.22 -8.37 15.22
C GLN A 148 0.51 -9.73 15.31
N GLU A 149 -0.76 -9.70 15.67
CA GLU A 149 -1.63 -10.85 15.51
C GLU A 149 -2.12 -10.93 14.08
N ILE A 150 -1.67 -11.97 13.36
CA ILE A 150 -1.95 -12.16 11.94
C ILE A 150 -3.09 -13.15 11.76
N PRO A 151 -4.20 -12.77 11.11
CA PRO A 151 -5.29 -13.68 10.79
C PRO A 151 -4.80 -14.83 9.91
N GLN A 152 -5.17 -16.05 10.28
CA GLN A 152 -4.90 -17.24 9.47
C GLN A 152 -5.99 -17.43 8.41
N LYS A 153 -5.73 -18.24 7.39
CA LYS A 153 -6.67 -18.58 6.29
C LYS A 153 -6.96 -17.44 5.30
N ILE A 154 -6.16 -16.39 5.31
CA ILE A 154 -6.22 -15.29 4.35
C ILE A 154 -4.80 -14.94 3.91
N GLN A 155 -4.65 -14.31 2.76
CA GLN A 155 -3.33 -13.86 2.27
C GLN A 155 -2.81 -12.71 3.13
N ASN A 156 -1.56 -12.81 3.56
CA ASN A 156 -0.90 -11.77 4.37
C ASN A 156 0.44 -11.40 3.76
N HIS A 157 0.65 -10.13 3.46
CA HIS A 157 1.84 -9.59 2.82
C HIS A 157 2.51 -8.58 3.73
N LEU A 158 3.80 -8.76 4.02
CA LEU A 158 4.54 -7.90 4.95
C LEU A 158 5.45 -6.92 4.20
N HIS A 159 5.24 -5.63 4.41
CA HIS A 159 6.13 -4.56 3.94
C HIS A 159 7.26 -4.32 4.95
N VAL A 160 8.48 -4.29 4.45
CA VAL A 160 9.72 -4.06 5.20
C VAL A 160 10.67 -3.16 4.41
N PRO A 161 11.62 -2.46 5.01
CA PRO A 161 11.75 -2.19 6.45
C PRO A 161 11.05 -0.90 6.87
N PHE A 162 10.40 -0.19 5.94
CA PHE A 162 9.71 1.06 6.21
C PHE A 162 8.22 0.85 6.41
N TYR A 163 7.65 1.62 7.32
CA TYR A 163 6.21 1.70 7.54
C TYR A 163 5.70 3.13 7.37
N GLN A 164 4.53 3.27 6.80
CA GLN A 164 3.90 4.56 6.59
C GLN A 164 3.27 5.06 7.90
N THR A 165 3.64 6.27 8.33
CA THR A 165 3.10 6.92 9.54
C THR A 165 1.99 7.92 9.21
N ASN A 166 2.07 8.57 8.07
CA ASN A 166 1.09 9.54 7.60
C ASN A 166 1.10 9.60 6.07
N THR A 167 -0.07 9.79 5.47
CA THR A 167 -0.26 10.09 4.05
C THR A 167 -1.27 11.23 3.92
N SER A 168 -1.02 12.15 3.01
CA SER A 168 -1.87 13.32 2.76
C SER A 168 -2.21 13.44 1.29
N SER A 169 -3.37 14.01 0.95
CA SER A 169 -3.68 14.42 -0.43
C SER A 169 -2.79 15.57 -0.90
N TYR A 170 -2.19 16.30 0.04
CA TYR A 170 -1.26 17.39 -0.26
C TYR A 170 0.19 16.92 -0.13
N CYS A 171 1.03 17.32 -1.09
CA CYS A 171 2.44 16.98 -1.08
C CYS A 171 3.28 18.12 -0.47
N THR A 172 3.77 17.89 0.74
CA THR A 172 4.66 18.83 1.43
C THR A 172 5.94 19.09 0.64
N LEU A 173 6.49 18.07 -0.01
CA LEU A 173 7.72 18.20 -0.81
C LEU A 173 7.52 19.13 -1.99
N CYS A 174 6.39 18.96 -2.70
CA CYS A 174 6.04 19.83 -3.82
C CYS A 174 5.83 21.29 -3.36
N ALA A 175 5.16 21.50 -2.23
CA ALA A 175 4.93 22.82 -1.67
C ALA A 175 6.23 23.55 -1.32
N VAL A 176 7.18 22.86 -0.72
CA VAL A 176 8.49 23.44 -0.36
C VAL A 176 9.31 23.78 -1.59
N LEU A 177 9.35 22.91 -2.58
CA LEU A 177 10.15 23.14 -3.80
C LEU A 177 9.60 24.26 -4.69
N GLU A 178 8.27 24.42 -4.72
CA GLU A 178 7.66 25.47 -5.53
C GLU A 178 7.53 26.83 -4.83
N HIS A 179 7.25 26.79 -3.53
CA HIS A 179 6.89 27.99 -2.78
C HIS A 179 7.87 28.30 -1.64
N GLY A 180 8.88 27.42 -1.42
CA GLY A 180 9.80 27.54 -0.30
C GLY A 180 9.16 27.35 1.07
N GLU A 181 7.89 26.95 1.13
CA GLU A 181 7.10 26.95 2.35
C GLU A 181 6.13 25.77 2.42
N ARG A 182 6.12 25.05 3.56
CA ARG A 182 5.22 23.93 3.81
C ARG A 182 3.73 24.32 3.88
N GLY A 183 3.43 25.54 4.31
CA GLY A 183 2.06 26.02 4.51
C GLY A 183 1.29 26.23 3.20
N LYS A 184 1.96 26.35 2.08
CA LYS A 184 1.33 26.57 0.76
C LYS A 184 1.05 25.27 0.02
N GLN A 185 0.50 24.28 0.72
CA GLN A 185 0.10 23.01 0.14
C GLN A 185 -1.17 23.20 -0.70
N ARG A 186 -1.18 22.67 -1.90
CA ARG A 186 -2.32 22.69 -2.83
C ARG A 186 -2.55 21.29 -3.36
N GLU A 187 -3.82 20.99 -3.58
CA GLU A 187 -4.18 19.85 -4.39
C GLU A 187 -3.84 20.14 -5.85
N ARG A 188 -3.22 19.18 -6.53
CA ARG A 188 -2.72 19.37 -7.89
C ARG A 188 -3.40 18.42 -8.85
N GLN A 189 -3.64 18.87 -10.05
CA GLN A 189 -4.03 17.99 -11.16
C GLN A 189 -2.79 17.35 -11.79
N GLU A 190 -1.71 18.10 -11.94
CA GLU A 190 -0.42 17.61 -12.45
C GLU A 190 0.68 17.83 -11.40
N CYS A 191 1.61 16.90 -11.34
CA CYS A 191 2.73 16.97 -10.41
C CYS A 191 4.06 16.80 -11.15
N PRO A 192 5.05 17.70 -10.96
CA PRO A 192 6.38 17.57 -11.55
C PRO A 192 7.23 16.44 -10.93
N ALA A 193 6.64 15.68 -10.01
CA ALA A 193 7.25 14.53 -9.32
C ALA A 193 8.61 14.82 -8.65
N PRO A 194 8.76 15.92 -7.88
CA PRO A 194 10.04 16.27 -7.24
C PRO A 194 10.53 15.22 -6.25
N CYS A 195 9.63 14.36 -5.79
CA CYS A 195 9.95 13.26 -4.91
C CYS A 195 10.78 12.14 -5.56
N LEU A 196 10.97 12.14 -6.87
CA LEU A 196 11.90 11.21 -7.52
C LEU A 196 13.35 11.53 -7.14
N GLU A 197 13.67 12.81 -6.96
CA GLU A 197 15.03 13.29 -6.66
C GLU A 197 15.20 13.73 -5.20
N HIS A 198 14.11 14.15 -4.56
CA HIS A 198 14.15 14.78 -3.23
C HIS A 198 13.40 14.00 -2.15
N SER A 199 13.81 14.24 -0.91
CA SER A 199 13.18 13.70 0.30
C SER A 199 13.36 14.66 1.45
N PHE A 200 12.48 14.60 2.45
CA PHE A 200 12.71 15.23 3.74
C PHE A 200 13.31 14.24 4.73
N PHE A 201 14.24 14.71 5.53
CA PHE A 201 14.78 13.97 6.64
C PHE A 201 14.34 14.61 7.95
N TYR A 202 13.98 13.78 8.89
CA TYR A 202 13.63 14.14 10.25
C TYR A 202 14.83 13.95 11.19
N PRO A 203 14.76 14.44 12.44
CA PRO A 203 15.82 14.17 13.41
C PRO A 203 16.18 12.68 13.47
N LYS A 204 17.48 12.38 13.48
CA LYS A 204 18.00 11.01 13.32
C LYS A 204 17.37 9.99 14.28
N HIS A 205 17.08 10.40 15.52
CA HIS A 205 16.48 9.50 16.52
C HIS A 205 15.07 9.01 16.18
N LEU A 206 14.38 9.67 15.26
CA LEU A 206 13.03 9.24 14.81
C LEU A 206 13.09 8.23 13.64
N TYR A 207 14.23 8.11 12.98
CA TYR A 207 14.40 7.25 11.80
C TYR A 207 13.30 7.46 10.73
N MET A 208 12.92 8.72 10.53
CA MET A 208 11.83 9.10 9.62
C MET A 208 12.33 9.79 8.37
N LYS A 209 11.62 9.52 7.27
CA LYS A 209 11.82 10.14 5.96
C LYS A 209 10.47 10.56 5.37
N GLY A 210 10.41 11.78 4.84
CA GLY A 210 9.30 12.22 4.00
C GLY A 210 9.61 11.94 2.54
N LYS A 211 8.76 11.17 1.89
CA LYS A 211 8.86 10.83 0.47
C LYS A 211 7.46 10.83 -0.14
N TYR A 212 7.34 11.26 -1.39
CA TYR A 212 6.03 11.44 -1.99
C TYR A 212 5.17 12.43 -1.18
N ASN A 213 3.90 12.11 -1.02
CA ASN A 213 2.96 12.81 -0.13
C ASN A 213 2.86 12.15 1.28
N SER A 214 3.84 11.33 1.64
CA SER A 214 3.80 10.47 2.82
C SER A 214 5.02 10.63 3.71
N LEU A 215 4.84 10.24 4.97
CA LEU A 215 5.91 10.10 5.95
C LEU A 215 6.10 8.62 6.27
N PHE A 216 7.35 8.20 6.24
CA PHE A 216 7.76 6.84 6.54
C PHE A 216 8.72 6.81 7.73
N ALA A 217 8.61 5.80 8.54
CA ALA A 217 9.59 5.48 9.55
C ALA A 217 10.23 4.11 9.26
N LEU A 218 11.48 3.99 9.63
CA LEU A 218 12.24 2.75 9.53
C LEU A 218 11.96 1.88 10.76
N ASP A 219 11.61 0.63 10.56
CA ASP A 219 11.61 -0.34 11.64
C ASP A 219 13.04 -0.78 11.96
N LYS A 220 13.67 -0.01 12.86
CA LYS A 220 15.05 -0.26 13.26
C LYS A 220 15.20 -1.60 13.95
N HIS A 221 14.23 -2.01 14.77
CA HIS A 221 14.30 -3.29 15.50
C HIS A 221 14.43 -4.48 14.54
N LEU A 222 13.78 -4.41 13.42
CA LEU A 222 13.87 -5.45 12.40
C LEU A 222 15.29 -5.58 11.81
N LEU A 223 16.04 -4.47 11.73
CA LEU A 223 17.38 -4.44 11.17
C LEU A 223 18.46 -4.70 12.22
N ASP A 224 18.28 -4.18 13.43
CA ASP A 224 19.28 -4.27 14.49
C ASP A 224 19.18 -5.59 15.30
N GLU A 225 18.03 -6.25 15.26
CA GLU A 225 17.74 -7.45 16.04
C GLU A 225 17.45 -8.65 15.11
N PRO A 226 18.48 -9.40 14.67
CA PRO A 226 18.30 -10.53 13.75
C PRO A 226 17.29 -11.59 14.23
N GLU A 227 17.17 -11.78 15.54
CA GLU A 227 16.20 -12.72 16.11
C GLU A 227 14.76 -12.22 16.00
N GLN A 228 14.55 -10.92 16.01
CA GLN A 228 13.24 -10.35 15.73
C GLN A 228 12.89 -10.51 14.26
N LEU A 229 13.82 -10.25 13.36
CA LEU A 229 13.63 -10.51 11.94
C LEU A 229 13.28 -11.98 11.69
N LYS A 230 13.98 -12.92 12.32
CA LYS A 230 13.62 -14.35 12.22
C LYS A 230 12.24 -14.66 12.75
N ARG A 231 11.82 -14.06 13.86
CA ARG A 231 10.47 -14.23 14.41
C ARG A 231 9.41 -13.68 13.47
N GLU A 232 9.59 -12.48 12.94
CA GLU A 232 8.67 -11.88 11.97
C GLU A 232 8.60 -12.72 10.69
N LEU A 233 9.73 -13.16 10.17
CA LEU A 233 9.77 -14.05 9.00
C LEU A 233 9.30 -15.48 9.30
N GLY A 234 9.35 -15.92 10.56
CA GLY A 234 8.80 -17.20 11.02
C GLY A 234 7.25 -17.24 11.04
N ILE A 235 6.59 -16.08 11.04
CA ILE A 235 5.16 -15.98 10.81
C ILE A 235 4.90 -16.35 9.34
N LYS A 236 3.81 -17.06 9.10
CA LYS A 236 3.46 -17.48 7.72
C LYS A 236 2.98 -16.29 6.90
N TRP A 237 3.93 -15.58 6.29
CA TRP A 237 3.65 -14.56 5.28
C TRP A 237 3.55 -15.21 3.89
N ASN A 238 2.58 -14.76 3.11
CA ASN A 238 2.45 -15.18 1.72
C ASN A 238 3.41 -14.43 0.80
N ARG A 239 3.75 -13.19 1.18
CA ARG A 239 4.69 -12.34 0.44
C ARG A 239 5.47 -11.43 1.38
N LEU A 240 6.75 -11.24 1.08
CA LEU A 240 7.58 -10.21 1.69
C LEU A 240 7.79 -9.10 0.66
N VAL A 241 7.38 -7.87 1.02
CA VAL A 241 7.45 -6.71 0.15
C VAL A 241 8.55 -5.77 0.64
N VAL A 242 9.64 -5.71 -0.11
CA VAL A 242 10.76 -4.80 0.21
C VAL A 242 10.45 -3.42 -0.38
N ASN A 243 10.21 -2.43 0.49
CA ASN A 243 9.98 -1.06 0.07
C ASN A 243 11.28 -0.25 0.08
N LEU A 244 11.65 0.26 -1.09
CA LEU A 244 12.81 1.13 -1.29
C LEU A 244 12.34 2.59 -1.35
N LEU A 245 12.82 3.45 -0.42
CA LEU A 245 12.40 4.85 -0.29
C LEU A 245 13.58 5.83 -0.47
#